data_bf1a7d875dcba10326bf1d7091fbafe8
#
_entry.id   bf1a7d875dcba10326bf1d7091fbafe8
#
_cell.length_a   1.000
_cell.length_b   1.000
_cell.length_c   1.000
_cell.angle_alpha   90.00
_cell.angle_beta   90.00
_cell.angle_gamma   90.00
#
_symmetry.space_group_name_H-M   'P 1'
#
loop_
_entity.id
_entity.type
_entity.pdbx_description
1 polymer ?
#
loop_
_entity_poly.entity_id
_entity_poly.type
_entity_poly.pdbx_seq_one_letter_code
_entity_poly.pdbx_strand_id
1 'polypeptide(L)'
;MLLGSGELGKEVIISLQRYGMFTIACDNYINAPAMQVSDAFEVFDMLDAKSLDAAIVKHKPDIIVPEVESIRTDRLYDYEAEGFHIVPSARAANFTMNRKLIRDLAAKELGIKTAPYEYASSRIAFESAIEKIGLPCIVKPLMSSSGKGQSILKSMDQVSQAWDYAMNGSRGDLKEVIIEGFINFHTEITLLTVTQNSGTTLFCSPVGHRQERGDYQESWQPSIISENDLIDAQEMAKKITESLGGAGIWGIEFFLTEDGVIFSELSPRPHDTGMVTLAGTQNLNQFELHARAFLGYPIPNITNLRAGVSSVILASDEGNSEPKYIGLDEALNQANTELRIFGKPSTREYRRMGVVLVNDVLDSEMELLRKKANDISESIDIISFG
;
A
#
# COMPACT_ATOMS: atom_id res chain seq x y z
N MET A 1 -3.66 -18.65 3.45
CA MET A 1 -4.92 -17.87 3.49
C MET A 1 -4.57 -16.39 3.39
N LEU A 2 -5.19 -15.69 2.46
CA LEU A 2 -5.01 -14.25 2.26
C LEU A 2 -6.18 -13.50 2.89
N LEU A 3 -5.89 -12.54 3.75
CA LEU A 3 -6.88 -11.68 4.40
C LEU A 3 -6.89 -10.30 3.72
N GLY A 4 -7.82 -10.10 2.81
CA GLY A 4 -7.93 -9.00 1.86
C GLY A 4 -7.77 -9.50 0.44
N SER A 5 -8.81 -9.34 -0.39
CA SER A 5 -8.88 -9.92 -1.73
C SER A 5 -8.96 -8.85 -2.83
N GLY A 6 -8.31 -7.71 -2.61
CA GLY A 6 -8.19 -6.63 -3.59
C GLY A 6 -7.29 -6.97 -4.78
N GLU A 7 -6.93 -5.95 -5.54
CA GLU A 7 -6.07 -6.05 -6.70
C GLU A 7 -4.65 -6.53 -6.37
N LEU A 8 -4.08 -6.06 -5.26
CA LEU A 8 -2.76 -6.50 -4.81
C LEU A 8 -2.84 -7.97 -4.38
N GLY A 9 -3.87 -8.33 -3.64
CA GLY A 9 -4.13 -9.72 -3.23
C GLY A 9 -4.28 -10.67 -4.42
N LYS A 10 -4.90 -10.24 -5.51
CA LYS A 10 -5.00 -11.04 -6.75
C LYS A 10 -3.62 -11.40 -7.30
N GLU A 11 -2.71 -10.44 -7.39
CA GLU A 11 -1.34 -10.67 -7.88
C GLU A 11 -0.51 -11.52 -6.89
N VAL A 12 -0.75 -11.40 -5.58
CA VAL A 12 -0.15 -12.31 -4.58
C VAL A 12 -0.62 -13.75 -4.80
N ILE A 13 -1.92 -13.99 -4.97
CA ILE A 13 -2.47 -15.32 -5.25
C ILE A 13 -1.85 -15.91 -6.53
N ILE A 14 -1.81 -15.14 -7.62
CA ILE A 14 -1.19 -15.58 -8.89
C ILE A 14 0.28 -15.99 -8.67
N SER A 15 1.02 -15.21 -7.90
CA SER A 15 2.42 -15.50 -7.59
C SER A 15 2.57 -16.78 -6.75
N LEU A 16 1.69 -17.00 -5.79
CA LEU A 16 1.69 -18.21 -4.95
C LEU A 16 1.34 -19.47 -5.74
N GLN A 17 0.36 -19.39 -6.63
CA GLN A 17 -0.05 -20.51 -7.48
C GLN A 17 1.06 -20.94 -8.46
N ARG A 18 1.94 -20.04 -8.90
CA ARG A 18 3.14 -20.39 -9.68
C ARG A 18 4.11 -21.30 -8.91
N TYR A 19 4.05 -21.30 -7.57
CA TYR A 19 4.80 -22.20 -6.70
C TYR A 19 3.98 -23.40 -6.22
N GLY A 20 2.78 -23.64 -6.78
CA GLY A 20 1.93 -24.78 -6.45
C GLY A 20 1.24 -24.66 -5.08
N MET A 21 1.12 -23.47 -4.53
CA MET A 21 0.44 -23.24 -3.24
C MET A 21 -1.07 -23.28 -3.44
N PHE A 22 -1.78 -24.00 -2.55
CA PHE A 22 -3.23 -23.91 -2.42
C PHE A 22 -3.61 -22.60 -1.74
N THR A 23 -4.48 -21.83 -2.37
CA THR A 23 -4.76 -20.45 -1.99
C THR A 23 -6.21 -20.24 -1.56
N ILE A 24 -6.43 -19.50 -0.48
CA ILE A 24 -7.74 -19.16 0.05
C ILE A 24 -7.83 -17.64 0.17
N ALA A 25 -8.75 -17.02 -0.56
CA ALA A 25 -8.95 -15.58 -0.56
C ALA A 25 -10.14 -15.18 0.34
N CYS A 26 -9.92 -14.25 1.27
CA CYS A 26 -10.96 -13.78 2.21
C CYS A 26 -11.21 -12.29 2.02
N ASP A 27 -12.48 -11.88 2.01
CA ASP A 27 -12.88 -10.46 1.99
C ASP A 27 -14.31 -10.32 2.54
N ASN A 28 -14.75 -9.07 2.72
CA ASN A 28 -16.10 -8.76 3.21
C ASN A 28 -17.16 -8.68 2.10
N TYR A 29 -16.79 -8.87 0.83
CA TYR A 29 -17.72 -8.88 -0.31
C TYR A 29 -17.38 -9.98 -1.31
N ILE A 30 -18.40 -10.48 -1.97
CA ILE A 30 -18.29 -11.55 -2.97
C ILE A 30 -17.66 -11.05 -4.28
N ASN A 31 -17.02 -11.93 -5.02
CA ASN A 31 -16.34 -11.63 -6.29
C ASN A 31 -15.22 -10.59 -6.18
N ALA A 32 -14.59 -10.48 -5.02
CA ALA A 32 -13.39 -9.68 -4.88
C ALA A 32 -12.29 -10.17 -5.84
N PRO A 33 -11.40 -9.29 -6.35
CA PRO A 33 -10.41 -9.62 -7.37
C PRO A 33 -9.62 -10.92 -7.15
N ALA A 34 -9.11 -11.14 -5.94
CA ALA A 34 -8.33 -12.34 -5.62
C ALA A 34 -9.17 -13.62 -5.56
N MET A 35 -10.46 -13.53 -5.20
CA MET A 35 -11.38 -14.68 -5.21
C MET A 35 -11.58 -15.28 -6.59
N GLN A 36 -11.41 -14.47 -7.65
CA GLN A 36 -11.57 -14.92 -9.04
C GLN A 36 -10.45 -15.86 -9.52
N VAL A 37 -9.33 -15.91 -8.82
CA VAL A 37 -8.15 -16.69 -9.18
C VAL A 37 -7.71 -17.69 -8.09
N SER A 38 -8.27 -17.61 -6.88
CA SER A 38 -7.92 -18.50 -5.77
C SER A 38 -8.57 -19.88 -5.89
N ASP A 39 -8.00 -20.89 -5.21
CA ASP A 39 -8.53 -22.24 -5.17
C ASP A 39 -9.79 -22.35 -4.31
N ALA A 40 -9.90 -21.50 -3.29
CA ALA A 40 -11.06 -21.37 -2.42
C ALA A 40 -11.21 -19.91 -1.94
N PHE A 41 -12.40 -19.56 -1.46
CA PHE A 41 -12.63 -18.24 -0.88
C PHE A 41 -13.64 -18.27 0.26
N GLU A 42 -13.60 -17.23 1.11
CA GLU A 42 -14.58 -16.97 2.18
C GLU A 42 -15.02 -15.50 2.14
N VAL A 43 -16.29 -15.27 2.45
CA VAL A 43 -16.87 -13.91 2.53
C VAL A 43 -17.36 -13.68 3.94
N PHE A 44 -16.68 -12.81 4.68
CA PHE A 44 -17.02 -12.44 6.04
C PHE A 44 -16.38 -11.12 6.45
N ASP A 45 -16.88 -10.49 7.51
CA ASP A 45 -16.25 -9.33 8.12
C ASP A 45 -15.00 -9.76 8.91
N MET A 46 -13.82 -9.42 8.41
CA MET A 46 -12.53 -9.74 9.04
C MET A 46 -12.27 -8.95 10.33
N LEU A 47 -13.09 -7.95 10.66
CA LEU A 47 -13.10 -7.28 11.96
C LEU A 47 -13.88 -8.06 13.01
N ASP A 48 -14.78 -8.99 12.61
CA ASP A 48 -15.47 -9.89 13.53
C ASP A 48 -14.57 -11.08 13.88
N ALA A 49 -14.09 -11.10 15.13
CA ALA A 49 -13.20 -12.16 15.62
C ALA A 49 -13.79 -13.57 15.47
N LYS A 50 -15.10 -13.75 15.68
CA LYS A 50 -15.74 -15.06 15.58
C LYS A 50 -15.75 -15.59 14.16
N SER A 51 -16.04 -14.74 13.19
CA SER A 51 -16.05 -15.11 11.77
C SER A 51 -14.62 -15.42 11.28
N LEU A 52 -13.63 -14.65 11.73
CA LEU A 52 -12.23 -14.90 11.42
C LEU A 52 -11.77 -16.24 12.03
N ASP A 53 -12.04 -16.51 13.31
CA ASP A 53 -11.75 -17.79 13.98
C ASP A 53 -12.39 -18.96 13.24
N ALA A 54 -13.66 -18.83 12.84
CA ALA A 54 -14.37 -19.88 12.11
C ALA A 54 -13.71 -20.21 10.75
N ALA A 55 -13.24 -19.20 10.02
CA ALA A 55 -12.52 -19.38 8.76
C ALA A 55 -11.17 -20.09 8.99
N ILE A 56 -10.41 -19.70 10.02
CA ILE A 56 -9.14 -20.34 10.38
C ILE A 56 -9.36 -21.80 10.76
N VAL A 57 -10.34 -22.10 11.61
CA VAL A 57 -10.67 -23.48 12.04
C VAL A 57 -11.11 -24.35 10.87
N LYS A 58 -11.90 -23.78 9.94
CA LYS A 58 -12.40 -24.47 8.75
C LYS A 58 -11.26 -24.88 7.81
N HIS A 59 -10.37 -23.95 7.51
CA HIS A 59 -9.36 -24.14 6.48
C HIS A 59 -8.00 -24.59 6.99
N LYS A 60 -7.67 -24.34 8.25
CA LYS A 60 -6.37 -24.68 8.89
C LYS A 60 -5.17 -24.28 8.01
N PRO A 61 -5.06 -23.01 7.64
CA PRO A 61 -4.00 -22.58 6.74
C PRO A 61 -2.62 -22.70 7.41
N ASP A 62 -1.60 -23.09 6.66
CA ASP A 62 -0.22 -23.07 7.15
C ASP A 62 0.31 -21.64 7.31
N ILE A 63 -0.15 -20.73 6.42
CA ILE A 63 0.32 -19.35 6.35
C ILE A 63 -0.89 -18.42 6.24
N ILE A 64 -0.89 -17.36 7.05
CA ILE A 64 -1.89 -16.28 7.04
C ILE A 64 -1.20 -15.00 6.57
N VAL A 65 -1.73 -14.41 5.49
CA VAL A 65 -1.16 -13.23 4.84
C VAL A 65 -2.16 -12.06 4.92
N PRO A 66 -2.01 -11.14 5.88
CA PRO A 66 -2.74 -9.88 5.91
C PRO A 66 -2.41 -9.01 4.70
N GLU A 67 -3.45 -8.49 4.01
CA GLU A 67 -3.27 -7.66 2.81
C GLU A 67 -4.03 -6.33 2.89
N VAL A 68 -4.97 -6.22 3.82
CA VAL A 68 -5.75 -4.99 4.07
C VAL A 68 -5.69 -4.58 5.54
N GLU A 69 -6.06 -3.32 5.83
CA GLU A 69 -6.07 -2.77 7.19
C GLU A 69 -7.33 -3.15 8.00
N SER A 70 -8.37 -3.68 7.36
CA SER A 70 -9.65 -4.01 8.00
C SER A 70 -9.67 -5.44 8.54
N ILE A 71 -8.75 -5.75 9.46
CA ILE A 71 -8.60 -7.08 10.09
C ILE A 71 -8.54 -6.91 11.61
N ARG A 72 -9.06 -7.90 12.34
CA ARG A 72 -8.91 -7.98 13.80
C ARG A 72 -7.49 -8.42 14.17
N THR A 73 -6.55 -7.46 14.19
CA THR A 73 -5.11 -7.74 14.32
C THR A 73 -4.68 -8.30 15.67
N ASP A 74 -5.45 -8.08 16.73
CA ASP A 74 -5.23 -8.72 18.02
C ASP A 74 -5.30 -10.26 17.93
N ARG A 75 -6.20 -10.80 17.08
CA ARG A 75 -6.29 -12.25 16.84
C ARG A 75 -5.06 -12.83 16.15
N LEU A 76 -4.35 -12.04 15.38
CA LEU A 76 -3.13 -12.50 14.70
C LEU A 76 -2.03 -12.88 15.70
N TYR A 77 -1.94 -12.20 16.86
CA TYR A 77 -1.02 -12.59 17.94
C TYR A 77 -1.40 -13.95 18.54
N ASP A 78 -2.70 -14.21 18.72
CA ASP A 78 -3.16 -15.49 19.24
C ASP A 78 -2.82 -16.62 18.26
N TYR A 79 -3.09 -16.42 16.96
CA TYR A 79 -2.74 -17.41 15.92
C TYR A 79 -1.23 -17.64 15.82
N GLU A 80 -0.41 -16.58 15.92
CA GLU A 80 1.05 -16.72 15.94
C GLU A 80 1.52 -17.53 17.16
N ALA A 81 0.92 -17.30 18.33
CA ALA A 81 1.17 -18.08 19.53
C ALA A 81 0.69 -19.55 19.44
N GLU A 82 -0.34 -19.84 18.66
CA GLU A 82 -0.83 -21.17 18.34
C GLU A 82 0.02 -21.89 17.28
N GLY A 83 1.01 -21.19 16.67
CA GLY A 83 1.95 -21.77 15.72
C GLY A 83 1.63 -21.52 14.24
N PHE A 84 0.62 -20.70 13.93
CA PHE A 84 0.38 -20.26 12.56
C PHE A 84 1.47 -19.28 12.10
N HIS A 85 1.88 -19.38 10.85
CA HIS A 85 2.82 -18.42 10.26
C HIS A 85 2.07 -17.17 9.77
N ILE A 86 2.22 -16.06 10.49
CA ILE A 86 1.67 -14.75 10.11
C ILE A 86 2.71 -13.96 9.32
N VAL A 87 2.31 -13.35 8.20
CA VAL A 87 3.21 -12.65 7.26
C VAL A 87 3.03 -11.13 7.33
N PRO A 88 4.10 -10.36 7.46
CA PRO A 88 5.45 -10.80 7.84
C PRO A 88 5.53 -11.23 9.31
N SER A 89 4.69 -10.64 10.19
CA SER A 89 4.47 -10.99 11.60
C SER A 89 3.17 -10.38 12.12
N ALA A 90 2.60 -10.92 13.20
CA ALA A 90 1.42 -10.33 13.85
C ALA A 90 1.71 -8.91 14.35
N ARG A 91 2.93 -8.66 14.87
CA ARG A 91 3.37 -7.34 15.30
C ARG A 91 3.39 -6.34 14.14
N ALA A 92 3.95 -6.73 12.99
CA ALA A 92 3.99 -5.86 11.81
C ALA A 92 2.58 -5.47 11.34
N ALA A 93 1.67 -6.44 11.20
CA ALA A 93 0.29 -6.19 10.81
C ALA A 93 -0.43 -5.25 11.80
N ASN A 94 -0.25 -5.44 13.10
CA ASN A 94 -0.88 -4.61 14.12
C ASN A 94 -0.32 -3.18 14.16
N PHE A 95 1.01 -3.02 14.12
CA PHE A 95 1.65 -1.72 14.21
C PHE A 95 1.32 -0.84 13.01
N THR A 96 1.28 -1.38 11.81
CA THR A 96 1.04 -0.60 10.59
C THR A 96 -0.42 -0.21 10.40
N MET A 97 -1.36 -0.91 11.04
CA MET A 97 -2.76 -0.49 11.08
C MET A 97 -3.04 0.68 12.00
N ASN A 98 -2.12 0.98 12.91
CA ASN A 98 -2.26 2.05 13.88
C ASN A 98 -1.14 3.09 13.68
N ARG A 99 -1.49 4.25 13.11
CA ARG A 99 -0.54 5.35 12.86
C ARG A 99 0.24 5.78 14.09
N LYS A 100 -0.35 5.66 15.29
CA LYS A 100 0.33 5.99 16.54
C LYS A 100 1.46 5.01 16.85
N LEU A 101 1.18 3.71 16.73
CA LEU A 101 2.17 2.67 17.01
C LEU A 101 3.36 2.77 16.07
N ILE A 102 3.11 2.85 14.77
CA ILE A 102 4.21 2.92 13.78
C ILE A 102 4.98 4.24 13.87
N ARG A 103 4.30 5.38 14.11
CA ARG A 103 4.94 6.68 14.25
C ARG A 103 5.81 6.75 15.51
N ASP A 104 5.30 6.27 16.63
CA ASP A 104 6.04 6.26 17.89
C ASP A 104 7.22 5.27 17.84
N LEU A 105 7.05 4.11 17.23
CA LEU A 105 8.16 3.19 16.95
C LEU A 105 9.27 3.87 16.15
N ALA A 106 8.93 4.48 15.01
CA ALA A 106 9.90 5.13 14.16
C ALA A 106 10.62 6.30 14.88
N ALA A 107 9.84 7.24 15.42
CA ALA A 107 10.39 8.48 15.96
C ALA A 107 11.00 8.34 17.35
N LYS A 108 10.31 7.64 18.29
CA LYS A 108 10.72 7.61 19.71
C LYS A 108 11.63 6.44 20.05
N GLU A 109 11.34 5.25 19.50
CA GLU A 109 12.11 4.05 19.85
C GLU A 109 13.34 3.88 18.94
N LEU A 110 13.17 4.12 17.63
CA LEU A 110 14.24 3.92 16.65
C LEU A 110 15.02 5.19 16.29
N GLY A 111 14.53 6.37 16.70
CA GLY A 111 15.16 7.65 16.37
C GLY A 111 15.20 7.96 14.89
N ILE A 112 14.23 7.45 14.11
CA ILE A 112 14.08 7.72 12.69
C ILE A 112 13.45 9.10 12.52
N LYS A 113 14.00 9.91 11.61
CA LYS A 113 13.49 11.25 11.30
C LYS A 113 12.10 11.17 10.67
N THR A 114 11.11 11.80 11.30
CA THR A 114 9.71 11.87 10.85
C THR A 114 9.26 13.32 10.81
N ALA A 115 8.09 13.61 10.21
CA ALA A 115 7.42 14.87 10.42
C ALA A 115 7.20 15.11 11.94
N PRO A 116 7.30 16.36 12.45
CA PRO A 116 6.85 16.67 13.81
C PRO A 116 5.36 16.33 13.95
N TYR A 117 4.94 15.77 15.09
CA TYR A 117 3.57 15.31 15.26
C TYR A 117 3.07 15.44 16.70
N GLU A 118 1.74 15.54 16.83
CA GLU A 118 1.00 15.50 18.10
C GLU A 118 -0.25 14.65 17.91
N TYR A 119 -0.78 14.13 19.04
CA TYR A 119 -2.05 13.39 19.06
C TYR A 119 -3.14 14.17 19.77
N ALA A 120 -4.38 14.00 19.33
CA ALA A 120 -5.53 14.61 19.97
C ALA A 120 -6.74 13.67 19.99
N SER A 121 -7.33 13.49 21.17
CA SER A 121 -8.57 12.73 21.40
C SER A 121 -9.77 13.63 21.75
N SER A 122 -9.57 14.94 21.83
CA SER A 122 -10.62 15.93 22.08
C SER A 122 -10.38 17.19 21.26
N ARG A 123 -11.45 17.99 21.08
CA ARG A 123 -11.38 19.24 20.33
C ARG A 123 -10.37 20.23 20.94
N ILE A 124 -10.33 20.35 22.27
CA ILE A 124 -9.40 21.24 22.98
C ILE A 124 -7.95 20.79 22.76
N ALA A 125 -7.68 19.48 22.89
CA ALA A 125 -6.36 18.91 22.63
C ALA A 125 -5.96 19.09 21.16
N PHE A 126 -6.90 19.01 20.23
CA PHE A 126 -6.69 19.20 18.81
C PHE A 126 -6.23 20.63 18.47
N GLU A 127 -6.93 21.65 19.01
CA GLU A 127 -6.57 23.05 18.84
C GLU A 127 -5.17 23.35 19.42
N SER A 128 -4.88 22.87 20.62
CA SER A 128 -3.56 22.99 21.24
C SER A 128 -2.46 22.28 20.46
N ALA A 129 -2.74 21.12 19.87
CA ALA A 129 -1.78 20.39 19.03
C ALA A 129 -1.47 21.17 17.74
N ILE A 130 -2.46 21.79 17.11
CA ILE A 130 -2.24 22.64 15.93
C ILE A 130 -1.39 23.87 16.28
N GLU A 131 -1.64 24.52 17.42
CA GLU A 131 -0.82 25.65 17.87
C GLU A 131 0.65 25.23 18.07
N LYS A 132 0.90 24.03 18.58
CA LYS A 132 2.24 23.50 18.83
C LYS A 132 2.97 23.09 17.54
N ILE A 133 2.27 22.44 16.62
CA ILE A 133 2.82 21.99 15.33
C ILE A 133 3.01 23.16 14.36
N GLY A 134 2.09 24.11 14.38
CA GLY A 134 2.02 25.23 13.43
C GLY A 134 1.26 24.89 12.14
N LEU A 135 1.04 25.93 11.34
CA LEU A 135 0.38 25.82 10.04
C LEU A 135 1.39 26.08 8.89
N PRO A 136 1.28 25.40 7.75
CA PRO A 136 0.28 24.38 7.46
C PRO A 136 0.59 23.05 8.18
N CYS A 137 -0.45 22.27 8.48
CA CYS A 137 -0.31 20.92 9.04
C CYS A 137 -1.29 19.94 8.40
N ILE A 138 -1.05 18.65 8.59
CA ILE A 138 -1.89 17.57 8.08
C ILE A 138 -2.56 16.88 9.25
N VAL A 139 -3.87 16.68 9.14
CA VAL A 139 -4.69 15.95 10.12
C VAL A 139 -5.09 14.62 9.53
N LYS A 140 -4.88 13.52 10.28
CA LYS A 140 -5.26 12.16 9.86
C LYS A 140 -5.91 11.43 11.03
N PRO A 141 -6.99 10.63 10.81
CA PRO A 141 -7.41 9.65 11.79
C PRO A 141 -6.29 8.63 12.06
N LEU A 142 -6.20 8.09 13.28
CA LEU A 142 -5.20 7.05 13.57
C LEU A 142 -5.44 5.75 12.80
N MET A 143 -6.71 5.45 12.50
CA MET A 143 -7.09 4.28 11.71
C MET A 143 -7.92 4.74 10.51
N SER A 144 -7.32 4.82 9.36
CA SER A 144 -7.98 5.08 8.07
C SER A 144 -7.07 4.64 6.93
N SER A 145 -7.65 4.42 5.74
CA SER A 145 -6.91 4.09 4.51
C SER A 145 -7.33 5.03 3.38
N SER A 146 -6.51 5.11 2.34
CA SER A 146 -6.80 5.89 1.12
C SER A 146 -7.21 7.34 1.42
N GLY A 147 -6.50 8.02 2.31
CA GLY A 147 -6.73 9.43 2.61
C GLY A 147 -8.06 9.80 3.27
N LYS A 148 -8.91 8.82 3.64
CA LYS A 148 -10.21 9.09 4.27
C LYS A 148 -10.04 9.79 5.60
N GLY A 149 -10.74 10.93 5.78
CA GLY A 149 -10.63 11.75 6.97
C GLY A 149 -9.35 12.60 7.03
N GLN A 150 -8.48 12.54 6.02
CA GLN A 150 -7.26 13.35 5.96
C GLN A 150 -7.56 14.74 5.40
N SER A 151 -7.00 15.78 6.00
CA SER A 151 -7.07 17.14 5.50
C SER A 151 -5.79 17.92 5.76
N ILE A 152 -5.52 18.89 4.89
CA ILE A 152 -4.43 19.86 5.06
C ILE A 152 -5.04 21.13 5.62
N LEU A 153 -4.62 21.54 6.82
CA LEU A 153 -5.01 22.81 7.43
C LEU A 153 -4.00 23.88 7.05
N LYS A 154 -4.51 24.94 6.43
CA LYS A 154 -3.72 26.12 6.06
C LYS A 154 -4.02 27.34 6.95
N SER A 155 -5.16 27.32 7.65
CA SER A 155 -5.63 28.41 8.51
C SER A 155 -6.52 27.89 9.64
N MET A 156 -6.63 28.67 10.72
CA MET A 156 -7.37 28.30 11.94
C MET A 156 -8.89 28.19 11.73
N ASP A 157 -9.46 28.87 10.75
CA ASP A 157 -10.89 28.79 10.40
C ASP A 157 -11.31 27.40 9.89
N GLN A 158 -10.36 26.59 9.38
CA GLN A 158 -10.60 25.24 8.89
C GLN A 158 -10.64 24.17 10.02
N VAL A 159 -10.24 24.51 11.23
CA VAL A 159 -10.05 23.55 12.34
C VAL A 159 -11.32 22.76 12.67
N SER A 160 -12.51 23.42 12.65
CA SER A 160 -13.78 22.75 12.94
C SER A 160 -14.08 21.66 11.90
N GLN A 161 -14.00 22.03 10.65
CA GLN A 161 -14.31 21.14 9.53
C GLN A 161 -13.33 19.96 9.48
N ALA A 162 -12.04 20.20 9.71
CA ALA A 162 -11.00 19.17 9.70
C ALA A 162 -11.20 18.14 10.82
N TRP A 163 -11.55 18.61 12.03
CA TRP A 163 -11.88 17.71 13.14
C TRP A 163 -13.06 16.81 12.81
N ASP A 164 -14.17 17.40 12.36
CA ASP A 164 -15.39 16.66 12.05
C ASP A 164 -15.15 15.67 10.92
N TYR A 165 -14.40 16.05 9.89
CA TYR A 165 -14.04 15.18 8.78
C TYR A 165 -13.15 14.02 9.23
N ALA A 166 -12.16 14.28 10.07
CA ALA A 166 -11.28 13.22 10.61
C ALA A 166 -12.05 12.25 11.50
N MET A 167 -12.94 12.75 12.38
CA MET A 167 -13.76 11.91 13.26
C MET A 167 -14.73 11.01 12.47
N ASN A 168 -15.32 11.52 11.37
CA ASN A 168 -16.22 10.77 10.50
C ASN A 168 -15.46 9.76 9.62
N GLY A 169 -14.21 10.04 9.26
CA GLY A 169 -13.35 9.17 8.47
C GLY A 169 -12.62 8.08 9.27
N SER A 170 -12.68 8.15 10.60
CA SER A 170 -12.04 7.18 11.51
C SER A 170 -12.72 5.84 11.46
N ARG A 171 -11.93 4.76 11.35
CA ARG A 171 -12.38 3.36 11.46
C ARG A 171 -12.17 2.84 12.89
N GLY A 172 -13.01 1.88 13.33
CA GLY A 172 -12.94 1.27 14.65
C GLY A 172 -13.34 2.22 15.78
N ASP A 173 -13.03 1.82 17.01
CA ASP A 173 -13.47 2.49 18.23
C ASP A 173 -12.54 3.64 18.68
N LEU A 174 -11.37 3.79 18.05
CA LEU A 174 -10.39 4.83 18.38
C LEU A 174 -10.80 6.18 17.78
N LYS A 175 -11.23 7.10 18.63
CA LYS A 175 -11.57 8.49 18.29
C LYS A 175 -10.39 9.43 18.60
N GLU A 176 -9.26 9.19 17.96
CA GLU A 176 -8.03 9.96 18.10
C GLU A 176 -7.47 10.31 16.72
N VAL A 177 -6.86 11.46 16.59
CA VAL A 177 -6.19 11.93 15.37
C VAL A 177 -4.71 12.18 15.63
N ILE A 178 -3.91 12.10 14.57
CA ILE A 178 -2.55 12.62 14.51
C ILE A 178 -2.56 13.95 13.72
N ILE A 179 -1.85 14.93 14.24
CA ILE A 179 -1.56 16.21 13.59
C ILE A 179 -0.08 16.18 13.24
N GLU A 180 0.25 16.28 11.96
CA GLU A 180 1.63 16.23 11.46
C GLU A 180 1.99 17.56 10.82
N GLY A 181 3.21 18.04 11.06
CA GLY A 181 3.76 19.18 10.36
C GLY A 181 3.82 18.93 8.86
N PHE A 182 3.46 19.94 8.07
CA PHE A 182 3.57 19.85 6.62
C PHE A 182 5.04 19.81 6.21
N ILE A 183 5.43 18.79 5.46
CA ILE A 183 6.78 18.63 4.94
C ILE A 183 6.86 19.21 3.53
N ASN A 184 7.74 20.18 3.34
CA ASN A 184 8.06 20.66 2.00
C ASN A 184 9.12 19.75 1.38
N PHE A 185 8.70 18.85 0.50
CA PHE A 185 9.56 17.90 -0.18
C PHE A 185 9.64 18.20 -1.68
N HIS A 186 10.74 17.84 -2.30
CA HIS A 186 10.90 17.91 -3.75
C HIS A 186 10.55 16.60 -4.45
N THR A 187 10.63 15.47 -3.72
CA THR A 187 10.32 14.14 -4.27
C THR A 187 9.75 13.25 -3.16
N GLU A 188 8.74 12.46 -3.50
CA GLU A 188 8.22 11.38 -2.68
C GLU A 188 8.55 10.04 -3.33
N ILE A 189 9.06 9.10 -2.56
CA ILE A 189 9.42 7.76 -3.05
C ILE A 189 8.81 6.68 -2.18
N THR A 190 8.57 5.52 -2.80
CA THR A 190 8.39 4.24 -2.10
C THR A 190 9.66 3.40 -2.27
N LEU A 191 10.24 2.95 -1.16
CA LEU A 191 11.31 1.97 -1.16
C LEU A 191 10.75 0.59 -0.82
N LEU A 192 10.57 -0.25 -1.84
CA LEU A 192 10.19 -1.65 -1.64
C LEU A 192 11.36 -2.39 -1.02
N THR A 193 11.16 -2.85 0.21
CA THR A 193 12.16 -3.52 1.04
C THR A 193 11.74 -4.98 1.26
N VAL A 194 12.66 -5.91 1.15
CA VAL A 194 12.38 -7.35 1.30
C VAL A 194 13.22 -7.92 2.42
N THR A 195 12.55 -8.46 3.44
CA THR A 195 13.19 -9.24 4.51
C THR A 195 13.03 -10.73 4.25
N GLN A 196 14.10 -11.49 4.40
CA GLN A 196 14.11 -12.93 4.16
C GLN A 196 14.28 -13.71 5.46
N ASN A 197 13.82 -14.95 5.52
CA ASN A 197 14.03 -15.86 6.67
C ASN A 197 15.51 -16.07 6.99
N SER A 198 16.42 -15.87 6.03
CA SER A 198 17.86 -15.89 6.24
C SER A 198 18.39 -14.68 7.04
N GLY A 199 17.56 -13.68 7.30
CA GLY A 199 17.94 -12.41 7.93
C GLY A 199 18.48 -11.36 6.95
N THR A 200 18.63 -11.69 5.66
CA THR A 200 19.12 -10.73 4.66
C THR A 200 17.99 -9.78 4.23
N THR A 201 18.27 -8.47 4.28
CA THR A 201 17.38 -7.43 3.75
C THR A 201 17.86 -7.00 2.38
N LEU A 202 16.95 -6.99 1.39
CA LEU A 202 17.18 -6.52 0.03
C LEU A 202 16.30 -5.31 -0.26
N PHE A 203 16.74 -4.47 -1.18
CA PHE A 203 16.02 -3.28 -1.59
C PHE A 203 15.80 -3.29 -3.10
N CYS A 204 14.57 -2.93 -3.53
CA CYS A 204 14.33 -2.58 -4.91
C CYS A 204 14.88 -1.18 -5.19
N SER A 205 15.06 -0.83 -6.45
CA SER A 205 15.28 0.57 -6.81
C SER A 205 14.11 1.43 -6.37
N PRO A 206 14.34 2.67 -5.95
CA PRO A 206 13.29 3.57 -5.55
C PRO A 206 12.19 3.69 -6.61
N VAL A 207 10.96 3.71 -6.14
CA VAL A 207 9.76 3.95 -6.95
C VAL A 207 9.30 5.37 -6.69
N GLY A 208 9.33 6.23 -7.72
CA GLY A 208 8.67 7.53 -7.66
C GLY A 208 7.18 7.37 -7.89
N HIS A 209 6.37 8.25 -7.30
CA HIS A 209 4.92 8.17 -7.47
C HIS A 209 4.25 9.53 -7.35
N ARG A 210 3.03 9.60 -7.80
CA ARG A 210 2.14 10.75 -7.69
C ARG A 210 0.82 10.31 -7.08
N GLN A 211 0.35 11.07 -6.13
CA GLN A 211 -0.94 10.88 -5.48
C GLN A 211 -1.87 12.08 -5.75
N GLU A 212 -3.16 11.82 -5.84
CA GLU A 212 -4.20 12.84 -5.83
C GLU A 212 -5.28 12.46 -4.81
N ARG A 213 -5.74 13.42 -4.03
CA ARG A 213 -6.73 13.19 -2.97
C ARG A 213 -6.30 12.12 -1.94
N GLY A 214 -4.97 11.86 -1.81
CA GLY A 214 -4.42 10.79 -1.00
C GLY A 214 -4.55 9.39 -1.62
N ASP A 215 -4.91 9.30 -2.91
CA ASP A 215 -4.96 8.07 -3.66
C ASP A 215 -3.87 8.02 -4.74
N TYR A 216 -3.27 6.84 -4.90
CA TYR A 216 -2.28 6.52 -5.92
C TYR A 216 -2.82 6.77 -7.33
N GLN A 217 -2.06 7.47 -8.17
CA GLN A 217 -2.40 7.78 -9.56
C GLN A 217 -1.42 7.14 -10.54
N GLU A 218 -0.14 7.34 -10.31
CA GLU A 218 0.93 6.77 -11.12
C GLU A 218 2.18 6.47 -10.31
N SER A 219 3.00 5.54 -10.78
CA SER A 219 4.33 5.29 -10.27
C SER A 219 5.30 4.96 -11.39
N TRP A 220 6.58 5.20 -11.15
CA TRP A 220 7.65 4.93 -12.10
C TRP A 220 8.88 4.35 -11.42
N GLN A 221 9.61 3.52 -12.14
CA GLN A 221 10.83 2.88 -11.65
C GLN A 221 11.84 2.73 -12.80
N PRO A 222 13.16 3.05 -12.55
CA PRO A 222 13.66 3.59 -11.30
C PRO A 222 13.34 5.08 -11.12
N SER A 223 13.17 5.53 -9.86
CA SER A 223 13.21 6.95 -9.52
C SER A 223 14.66 7.32 -9.20
N ILE A 224 15.17 8.33 -9.89
CA ILE A 224 16.56 8.80 -9.69
C ILE A 224 16.58 9.72 -8.47
N ILE A 225 17.35 9.32 -7.46
CA ILE A 225 17.60 10.09 -6.25
C ILE A 225 19.10 10.16 -5.96
N SER A 226 19.53 11.01 -5.03
CA SER A 226 20.93 11.08 -4.65
C SER A 226 21.38 9.78 -3.95
N GLU A 227 22.67 9.45 -4.08
CA GLU A 227 23.24 8.27 -3.40
C GLU A 227 23.10 8.38 -1.87
N ASN A 228 23.27 9.56 -1.31
CA ASN A 228 23.10 9.79 0.14
C ASN A 228 21.64 9.56 0.58
N ASP A 229 20.66 10.09 -0.14
CA ASP A 229 19.25 9.86 0.15
C ASP A 229 18.89 8.37 0.07
N LEU A 230 19.46 7.66 -0.91
CA LEU A 230 19.24 6.22 -1.04
C LEU A 230 19.79 5.44 0.16
N ILE A 231 21.02 5.76 0.61
CA ILE A 231 21.64 5.14 1.77
C ILE A 231 20.80 5.42 3.02
N ASP A 232 20.42 6.66 3.25
CA ASP A 232 19.62 7.05 4.43
C ASP A 232 18.26 6.34 4.43
N ALA A 233 17.56 6.29 3.29
CA ALA A 233 16.29 5.59 3.16
C ALA A 233 16.44 4.09 3.43
N GLN A 234 17.49 3.44 2.91
CA GLN A 234 17.77 2.02 3.14
C GLN A 234 18.10 1.72 4.61
N GLU A 235 18.88 2.57 5.28
CA GLU A 235 19.19 2.42 6.70
C GLU A 235 17.92 2.55 7.56
N MET A 236 17.08 3.55 7.31
CA MET A 236 15.80 3.72 8.00
C MET A 236 14.88 2.53 7.76
N ALA A 237 14.75 2.08 6.49
CA ALA A 237 13.93 0.94 6.13
C ALA A 237 14.39 -0.35 6.81
N LYS A 238 15.68 -0.62 6.80
CA LYS A 238 16.27 -1.78 7.49
C LYS A 238 15.97 -1.76 8.97
N LYS A 239 16.22 -0.62 9.62
CA LYS A 239 16.03 -0.45 11.07
C LYS A 239 14.59 -0.72 11.51
N ILE A 240 13.59 -0.21 10.76
CA ILE A 240 12.18 -0.37 11.11
C ILE A 240 11.68 -1.79 10.81
N THR A 241 12.09 -2.40 9.69
CA THR A 241 11.67 -3.76 9.32
C THR A 241 12.30 -4.80 10.25
N GLU A 242 13.57 -4.65 10.65
CA GLU A 242 14.21 -5.50 11.66
C GLU A 242 13.49 -5.42 13.02
N SER A 243 13.05 -4.22 13.43
CA SER A 243 12.30 -4.05 14.69
C SER A 243 10.92 -4.70 14.66
N LEU A 244 10.23 -4.69 13.51
CA LEU A 244 8.92 -5.32 13.35
C LEU A 244 8.99 -6.84 13.16
N GLY A 245 10.07 -7.31 12.55
CA GLY A 245 10.35 -8.73 12.33
C GLY A 245 9.51 -9.39 11.26
N GLY A 246 9.91 -10.62 10.91
CA GLY A 246 9.23 -11.44 9.91
C GLY A 246 9.82 -11.32 8.50
N ALA A 247 9.36 -12.20 7.60
CA ALA A 247 9.81 -12.26 6.21
C ALA A 247 8.69 -11.88 5.27
N GLY A 248 8.98 -10.97 4.32
CA GLY A 248 8.00 -10.46 3.38
C GLY A 248 8.50 -9.21 2.69
N ILE A 249 7.62 -8.58 1.92
CA ILE A 249 7.88 -7.28 1.32
C ILE A 249 7.25 -6.16 2.16
N TRP A 250 7.90 -5.02 2.14
CA TRP A 250 7.49 -3.80 2.84
C TRP A 250 7.50 -2.64 1.86
N GLY A 251 6.41 -1.91 1.75
CA GLY A 251 6.34 -0.63 1.05
C GLY A 251 6.58 0.50 2.04
N ILE A 252 7.70 1.20 1.93
CA ILE A 252 8.07 2.27 2.86
C ILE A 252 8.15 3.59 2.10
N GLU A 253 7.36 4.56 2.54
CA GLU A 253 7.29 5.87 1.91
C GLU A 253 8.20 6.86 2.62
N PHE A 254 8.92 7.65 1.82
CA PHE A 254 9.84 8.70 2.27
C PHE A 254 9.62 9.99 1.51
N PHE A 255 9.70 11.11 2.21
CA PHE A 255 9.85 12.43 1.64
C PHE A 255 11.32 12.79 1.54
N LEU A 256 11.74 13.21 0.36
CA LEU A 256 13.09 13.74 0.10
C LEU A 256 13.04 15.26 0.14
N THR A 257 13.81 15.84 1.06
CA THR A 257 13.85 17.28 1.33
C THR A 257 15.27 17.81 1.21
N GLU A 258 15.44 19.13 1.20
CA GLU A 258 16.79 19.73 1.27
C GLU A 258 17.55 19.35 2.56
N ASP A 259 16.83 19.01 3.64
CA ASP A 259 17.38 18.61 4.92
C ASP A 259 17.55 17.08 5.08
N GLY A 260 17.40 16.32 3.99
CA GLY A 260 17.53 14.86 3.92
C GLY A 260 16.21 14.11 3.93
N VAL A 261 16.30 12.81 4.19
CA VAL A 261 15.18 11.87 4.10
C VAL A 261 14.29 11.90 5.35
N ILE A 262 12.99 11.89 5.15
CA ILE A 262 11.98 11.86 6.22
C ILE A 262 11.07 10.66 6.01
N PHE A 263 10.95 9.79 7.01
CA PHE A 263 10.01 8.67 7.01
C PHE A 263 8.56 9.17 7.04
N SER A 264 7.73 8.67 6.13
CA SER A 264 6.32 8.99 6.02
C SER A 264 5.43 7.87 6.56
N GLU A 265 5.38 6.74 5.87
CA GLU A 265 4.49 5.61 6.20
C GLU A 265 5.15 4.26 5.84
N LEU A 266 4.61 3.16 6.40
CA LEU A 266 5.06 1.81 6.10
C LEU A 266 3.86 0.86 5.99
N SER A 267 3.86 0.05 4.93
CA SER A 267 2.94 -1.08 4.71
C SER A 267 3.72 -2.40 4.75
N PRO A 268 3.32 -3.39 5.57
CA PRO A 268 4.04 -4.67 5.70
C PRO A 268 3.56 -5.69 4.65
N ARG A 269 3.36 -5.24 3.43
CA ARG A 269 2.75 -5.96 2.32
C ARG A 269 3.09 -5.30 0.99
N PRO A 270 2.75 -5.91 -0.15
CA PRO A 270 2.85 -5.25 -1.45
C PRO A 270 2.19 -3.87 -1.43
N HIS A 271 2.80 -2.91 -2.10
CA HIS A 271 2.38 -1.51 -2.12
C HIS A 271 1.73 -1.15 -3.46
N ASP A 272 0.76 -0.23 -3.44
CA ASP A 272 0.08 0.24 -4.66
C ASP A 272 1.08 0.77 -5.70
N THR A 273 2.03 1.58 -5.26
CA THR A 273 3.08 2.13 -6.13
C THR A 273 3.97 1.04 -6.76
N GLY A 274 4.12 -0.09 -6.07
CA GLY A 274 4.89 -1.25 -6.55
C GLY A 274 4.22 -1.99 -7.72
N MET A 275 2.98 -1.62 -8.13
CA MET A 275 2.37 -2.12 -9.37
C MET A 275 3.26 -1.91 -10.59
N VAL A 276 4.12 -0.88 -10.59
CA VAL A 276 5.09 -0.63 -11.67
C VAL A 276 6.02 -1.80 -11.91
N THR A 277 6.29 -2.63 -10.90
CA THR A 277 7.15 -3.82 -11.06
C THR A 277 6.54 -4.87 -11.99
N LEU A 278 5.20 -4.84 -12.21
CA LEU A 278 4.52 -5.68 -13.21
C LEU A 278 4.86 -5.27 -14.65
N ALA A 279 5.38 -4.07 -14.88
CA ALA A 279 5.88 -3.64 -16.19
C ALA A 279 7.24 -4.30 -16.56
N GLY A 280 7.76 -5.21 -15.73
CA GLY A 280 9.05 -5.87 -15.96
C GLY A 280 10.25 -4.96 -15.71
N THR A 281 10.11 -3.99 -14.81
CA THR A 281 11.18 -3.06 -14.43
C THR A 281 12.32 -3.76 -13.71
N GLN A 282 12.05 -4.91 -13.10
CA GLN A 282 13.03 -5.73 -12.38
C GLN A 282 12.81 -7.22 -12.61
N ASN A 283 13.80 -8.04 -12.27
CA ASN A 283 13.81 -9.50 -12.51
C ASN A 283 12.73 -10.28 -11.75
N LEU A 284 12.22 -9.76 -10.64
CA LEU A 284 11.10 -10.29 -9.86
C LEU A 284 10.18 -9.12 -9.49
N ASN A 285 8.89 -9.22 -9.79
CA ASN A 285 7.95 -8.21 -9.35
C ASN A 285 7.73 -8.26 -7.83
N GLN A 286 7.11 -7.24 -7.26
CA GLN A 286 6.91 -7.14 -5.81
C GLN A 286 6.14 -8.32 -5.21
N PHE A 287 5.23 -8.92 -5.95
CA PHE A 287 4.40 -10.04 -5.49
C PHE A 287 5.20 -11.34 -5.47
N GLU A 288 6.06 -11.57 -6.46
CA GLU A 288 7.00 -12.68 -6.50
C GLU A 288 8.05 -12.56 -5.39
N LEU A 289 8.54 -11.35 -5.14
CA LEU A 289 9.44 -11.06 -4.00
C LEU A 289 8.77 -11.39 -2.67
N HIS A 290 7.52 -10.93 -2.48
CA HIS A 290 6.74 -11.21 -1.28
C HIS A 290 6.54 -12.72 -1.08
N ALA A 291 6.02 -13.41 -2.11
CA ALA A 291 5.81 -14.86 -2.07
C ALA A 291 7.09 -15.63 -1.73
N ARG A 292 8.22 -15.34 -2.41
CA ARG A 292 9.50 -16.00 -2.12
C ARG A 292 9.98 -15.75 -0.69
N ALA A 293 9.85 -14.51 -0.21
CA ALA A 293 10.33 -14.12 1.11
C ALA A 293 9.66 -14.94 2.22
N PHE A 294 8.34 -14.97 2.27
CA PHE A 294 7.64 -15.68 3.35
C PHE A 294 7.55 -17.21 3.13
N LEU A 295 7.64 -17.70 1.89
CA LEU A 295 7.79 -19.15 1.63
C LEU A 295 9.20 -19.65 1.94
N GLY A 296 10.15 -18.77 2.25
CA GLY A 296 11.54 -19.13 2.54
C GLY A 296 12.36 -19.48 1.30
N TYR A 297 11.89 -19.12 0.11
CA TYR A 297 12.63 -19.31 -1.13
C TYR A 297 13.71 -18.23 -1.29
N PRO A 298 14.89 -18.58 -1.81
CA PRO A 298 16.00 -17.65 -1.93
C PRO A 298 15.71 -16.52 -2.93
N ILE A 299 16.11 -15.31 -2.57
CA ILE A 299 16.14 -14.14 -3.44
C ILE A 299 17.61 -13.70 -3.51
N PRO A 300 18.39 -14.17 -4.50
CA PRO A 300 19.82 -13.89 -4.55
C PRO A 300 20.13 -12.42 -4.85
N ASN A 301 19.33 -11.78 -5.69
CA ASN A 301 19.45 -10.36 -6.05
C ASN A 301 18.13 -9.81 -6.60
N ILE A 302 18.03 -8.48 -6.59
CA ILE A 302 17.01 -7.70 -7.29
C ILE A 302 17.74 -6.83 -8.30
N THR A 303 17.42 -6.97 -9.58
CA THR A 303 18.13 -6.29 -10.68
C THR A 303 17.14 -5.54 -11.54
N ASN A 304 17.40 -4.26 -11.79
CA ASN A 304 16.62 -3.48 -12.73
C ASN A 304 16.88 -3.96 -14.16
N LEU A 305 15.83 -4.12 -14.92
CA LEU A 305 15.87 -4.57 -16.31
C LEU A 305 15.40 -3.49 -17.28
N ARG A 306 14.44 -2.66 -16.86
CA ARG A 306 13.79 -1.66 -17.72
C ARG A 306 13.38 -0.45 -16.90
N ALA A 307 13.20 0.68 -17.57
CA ALA A 307 12.41 1.79 -17.08
C ALA A 307 10.92 1.48 -17.30
N GLY A 308 10.06 1.85 -16.37
CA GLY A 308 8.63 1.59 -16.53
C GLY A 308 7.74 2.50 -15.68
N VAL A 309 6.49 2.55 -16.09
CA VAL A 309 5.43 3.36 -15.46
C VAL A 309 4.19 2.52 -15.29
N SER A 310 3.50 2.72 -14.18
CA SER A 310 2.14 2.24 -13.93
C SER A 310 1.22 3.45 -13.75
N SER A 311 0.15 3.54 -14.54
CA SER A 311 -0.88 4.59 -14.44
C SER A 311 -2.25 3.97 -14.21
N VAL A 312 -3.04 4.52 -13.28
CA VAL A 312 -4.33 3.96 -12.89
C VAL A 312 -5.42 4.21 -13.95
N ILE A 313 -6.31 3.24 -14.12
CA ILE A 313 -7.56 3.37 -14.85
C ILE A 313 -8.66 3.60 -13.81
N LEU A 314 -9.28 4.78 -13.85
CA LEU A 314 -10.27 5.21 -12.86
C LEU A 314 -11.69 5.13 -13.41
N ALA A 315 -12.63 4.67 -12.60
CA ALA A 315 -14.06 4.82 -12.90
C ALA A 315 -14.50 6.27 -12.68
N SER A 316 -15.32 6.77 -13.59
CA SER A 316 -15.94 8.12 -13.53
C SER A 316 -17.23 8.13 -12.71
N ASP A 317 -17.97 7.02 -12.71
CA ASP A 317 -19.34 6.93 -12.23
C ASP A 317 -19.57 5.76 -11.28
N GLU A 318 -20.64 5.83 -10.50
CA GLU A 318 -21.11 4.75 -9.65
C GLU A 318 -21.99 3.79 -10.43
N GLY A 319 -21.72 2.47 -10.31
CA GLY A 319 -22.52 1.43 -10.95
C GLY A 319 -22.35 0.09 -10.25
N ASN A 320 -23.46 -0.66 -10.18
CA ASN A 320 -23.52 -1.96 -9.51
C ASN A 320 -23.52 -3.16 -10.49
N SER A 321 -23.56 -2.90 -11.80
CA SER A 321 -23.42 -3.95 -12.81
C SER A 321 -21.93 -4.24 -13.08
N GLU A 322 -21.68 -5.38 -13.73
CA GLU A 322 -20.32 -5.76 -14.16
C GLU A 322 -19.73 -4.67 -15.07
N PRO A 323 -18.56 -4.11 -14.72
CA PRO A 323 -17.94 -3.04 -15.51
C PRO A 323 -17.49 -3.52 -16.88
N LYS A 324 -17.75 -2.69 -17.91
CA LYS A 324 -17.23 -2.87 -19.28
C LYS A 324 -16.18 -1.83 -19.57
N TYR A 325 -15.12 -2.26 -20.24
CA TYR A 325 -13.98 -1.42 -20.58
C TYR A 325 -13.97 -1.18 -22.09
N ILE A 326 -13.82 0.08 -22.50
CA ILE A 326 -13.75 0.52 -23.90
C ILE A 326 -12.37 1.11 -24.12
N GLY A 327 -11.77 0.86 -25.29
CA GLY A 327 -10.44 1.37 -25.66
C GLY A 327 -9.29 0.43 -25.28
N LEU A 328 -9.58 -0.81 -24.81
CA LEU A 328 -8.53 -1.76 -24.45
C LEU A 328 -7.68 -2.23 -25.64
N ASP A 329 -8.30 -2.37 -26.80
CA ASP A 329 -7.63 -2.79 -28.03
C ASP A 329 -6.72 -1.68 -28.59
N GLU A 330 -7.15 -0.43 -28.55
CA GLU A 330 -6.32 0.73 -28.89
C GLU A 330 -5.14 0.88 -27.92
N ALA A 331 -5.37 0.69 -26.63
CA ALA A 331 -4.34 0.72 -25.61
C ALA A 331 -3.29 -0.39 -25.84
N LEU A 332 -3.74 -1.63 -26.08
CA LEU A 332 -2.86 -2.78 -26.30
C LEU A 332 -2.16 -2.77 -27.67
N ASN A 333 -2.63 -1.96 -28.62
CA ASN A 333 -1.93 -1.74 -29.88
C ASN A 333 -0.71 -0.81 -29.75
N GLN A 334 -0.53 -0.19 -28.59
CA GLN A 334 0.66 0.61 -28.28
C GLN A 334 1.84 -0.31 -27.90
N ALA A 335 2.97 -0.12 -28.55
CA ALA A 335 4.17 -0.91 -28.24
C ALA A 335 4.60 -0.78 -26.76
N ASN A 336 5.12 -1.85 -26.18
CA ASN A 336 5.60 -1.88 -24.80
C ASN A 336 4.53 -1.48 -23.75
N THR A 337 3.28 -1.84 -24.02
CA THR A 337 2.14 -1.53 -23.18
C THR A 337 1.44 -2.82 -22.76
N GLU A 338 1.13 -2.95 -21.47
CA GLU A 338 0.33 -4.00 -20.89
C GLU A 338 -0.77 -3.42 -20.02
N LEU A 339 -1.81 -4.21 -19.76
CA LEU A 339 -2.92 -3.84 -18.89
C LEU A 339 -3.09 -4.85 -17.76
N ARG A 340 -3.50 -4.36 -16.59
CA ARG A 340 -4.01 -5.21 -15.51
C ARG A 340 -5.40 -4.70 -15.12
N ILE A 341 -6.44 -5.40 -15.57
CA ILE A 341 -7.82 -5.15 -15.14
C ILE A 341 -8.05 -5.90 -13.84
N PHE A 342 -8.44 -5.18 -12.80
CA PHE A 342 -8.53 -5.75 -11.46
C PHE A 342 -9.68 -6.74 -11.30
N GLY A 343 -10.79 -6.52 -12.03
CA GLY A 343 -11.98 -7.36 -11.94
C GLY A 343 -12.87 -6.99 -10.74
N LYS A 344 -12.85 -5.74 -10.28
CA LYS A 344 -13.77 -5.28 -9.24
C LYS A 344 -15.21 -5.34 -9.75
N PRO A 345 -16.17 -5.86 -8.94
CA PRO A 345 -17.52 -6.16 -9.41
C PRO A 345 -18.44 -4.94 -9.59
N SER A 346 -18.02 -3.77 -9.13
CA SER A 346 -18.78 -2.52 -9.20
C SER A 346 -17.87 -1.33 -9.39
N THR A 347 -18.43 -0.19 -9.79
CA THR A 347 -17.72 1.09 -9.91
C THR A 347 -18.19 2.08 -8.85
N ARG A 348 -17.39 3.07 -8.61
CA ARG A 348 -17.69 4.32 -7.91
C ARG A 348 -16.71 5.37 -8.42
N GLU A 349 -17.07 6.61 -8.30
CA GLU A 349 -16.20 7.72 -8.70
C GLU A 349 -14.78 7.56 -8.12
N TYR A 350 -13.77 7.70 -8.94
CA TYR A 350 -12.34 7.51 -8.63
C TYR A 350 -11.93 6.12 -8.15
N ARG A 351 -12.79 5.10 -8.30
CA ARG A 351 -12.36 3.73 -7.98
C ARG A 351 -11.33 3.27 -9.00
N ARG A 352 -10.17 2.84 -8.51
CA ARG A 352 -9.13 2.22 -9.35
C ARG A 352 -9.63 0.86 -9.85
N MET A 353 -9.75 0.71 -11.16
CA MET A 353 -10.32 -0.46 -11.83
C MET A 353 -9.29 -1.27 -12.59
N GLY A 354 -8.12 -0.69 -12.83
CA GLY A 354 -7.00 -1.31 -13.50
C GLY A 354 -5.77 -0.40 -13.48
N VAL A 355 -4.71 -0.88 -14.12
CA VAL A 355 -3.51 -0.09 -14.41
C VAL A 355 -3.05 -0.34 -15.84
N VAL A 356 -2.57 0.71 -16.48
CA VAL A 356 -1.74 0.67 -17.69
C VAL A 356 -0.29 0.56 -17.26
N LEU A 357 0.43 -0.37 -17.85
CA LEU A 357 1.85 -0.61 -17.61
C LEU A 357 2.62 -0.33 -18.90
N VAL A 358 3.54 0.63 -18.85
CA VAL A 358 4.40 0.97 -19.99
C VAL A 358 5.85 0.75 -19.59
N ASN A 359 6.66 0.20 -20.48
CA ASN A 359 8.09 0.03 -20.22
C ASN A 359 8.93 0.36 -21.45
N ASP A 360 10.23 0.58 -21.22
CA ASP A 360 11.23 0.76 -22.27
C ASP A 360 12.63 0.42 -21.71
N VAL A 361 13.68 0.65 -22.49
CA VAL A 361 15.06 0.45 -22.04
C VAL A 361 15.36 1.28 -20.78
N LEU A 362 16.32 0.84 -19.98
CA LEU A 362 16.55 1.36 -18.63
C LEU A 362 16.90 2.87 -18.60
N ASP A 363 17.50 3.40 -19.63
CA ASP A 363 17.91 4.80 -19.78
C ASP A 363 16.90 5.68 -20.52
N SER A 364 15.68 5.19 -20.75
CA SER A 364 14.61 5.96 -21.39
C SER A 364 14.20 7.17 -20.55
N GLU A 365 13.79 8.24 -21.24
CA GLU A 365 13.30 9.45 -20.60
C GLU A 365 11.99 9.21 -19.85
N MET A 366 12.05 9.25 -18.53
CA MET A 366 10.92 8.87 -17.66
C MET A 366 9.68 9.73 -17.88
N GLU A 367 9.82 11.02 -18.11
CA GLU A 367 8.67 11.92 -18.33
C GLU A 367 7.90 11.57 -19.61
N LEU A 368 8.57 11.09 -20.66
CA LEU A 368 7.89 10.62 -21.87
C LEU A 368 7.12 9.32 -21.61
N LEU A 369 7.68 8.41 -20.81
CA LEU A 369 6.98 7.18 -20.42
C LEU A 369 5.77 7.48 -19.54
N ARG A 370 5.91 8.39 -18.58
CA ARG A 370 4.80 8.84 -17.71
C ARG A 370 3.67 9.45 -18.54
N LYS A 371 4.03 10.38 -19.45
CA LYS A 371 3.04 10.97 -20.34
C LYS A 371 2.33 9.91 -21.18
N LYS A 372 3.06 8.98 -21.78
CA LYS A 372 2.48 7.88 -22.57
C LYS A 372 1.52 7.02 -21.74
N ALA A 373 1.91 6.61 -20.53
CA ALA A 373 1.08 5.78 -19.67
C ALA A 373 -0.21 6.50 -19.25
N ASN A 374 -0.13 7.80 -18.94
CA ASN A 374 -1.28 8.62 -18.58
C ASN A 374 -2.22 8.85 -19.78
N ASP A 375 -1.69 9.21 -20.94
CA ASP A 375 -2.48 9.38 -22.18
C ASP A 375 -3.27 8.09 -22.50
N ILE A 376 -2.65 6.91 -22.34
CA ILE A 376 -3.32 5.62 -22.56
C ILE A 376 -4.36 5.34 -21.47
N SER A 377 -4.06 5.56 -20.19
CA SER A 377 -5.02 5.28 -19.11
C SER A 377 -6.24 6.18 -19.19
N GLU A 378 -6.10 7.43 -19.61
CA GLU A 378 -7.19 8.39 -19.84
C GLU A 378 -8.05 8.05 -21.07
N SER A 379 -7.52 7.28 -22.03
CA SER A 379 -8.26 6.84 -23.21
C SER A 379 -9.16 5.62 -22.97
N ILE A 380 -9.06 5.01 -21.78
CA ILE A 380 -9.86 3.83 -21.41
C ILE A 380 -11.09 4.27 -20.62
N ASP A 381 -12.26 4.10 -21.22
CA ASP A 381 -13.53 4.36 -20.56
C ASP A 381 -14.08 3.13 -19.84
N ILE A 382 -14.75 3.36 -18.69
CA ILE A 382 -15.40 2.30 -17.92
C ILE A 382 -16.88 2.60 -17.83
N ILE A 383 -17.71 1.66 -18.32
CA ILE A 383 -19.16 1.74 -18.26
C ILE A 383 -19.69 0.71 -17.28
N SER A 384 -20.47 1.16 -16.32
CA SER A 384 -21.22 0.31 -15.40
C SER A 384 -22.61 0.91 -15.19
N PHE A 385 -23.63 0.09 -15.18
CA PHE A 385 -25.01 0.56 -15.02
C PHE A 385 -25.48 0.30 -13.58
N GLY A 386 -26.26 1.24 -13.06
CA GLY A 386 -26.86 1.16 -11.72
C GLY A 386 -28.04 0.19 -11.65
#